data_33c03a8b1e6947beccde6143026d5f25
#
_entry.id   33c03a8b1e6947beccde6143026d5f25
#
_cell.length_a   1.000
_cell.length_b   1.000
_cell.length_c   1.000
_cell.angle_alpha   90.00
_cell.angle_beta   90.00
_cell.angle_gamma   90.00
#
_symmetry.space_group_name_H-M   'P 1'
#
loop_
_entity.id
_entity.type
_entity.pdbx_description
1 polymer ?
#
loop_
_entity_poly.entity_id
_entity_poly.type
_entity_poly.pdbx_seq_one_letter_code
_entity_poly.pdbx_strand_id
1 'polypeptide(L)'
;MDGRAVRVQFGAMNAIRIAFSIMVSAIAASALACPSPAPVSQDSFVPIGGIEQWVTVRGTSCANPVVLFLHGGPGNPLSPYGEAIYQDWEKDFTVVQWDQRGSGRTFARNPATAKDTLSIERMTRDGIEVAQHLARRFGQKKIYLVGGSWGSVLGVHMAKTRPDLFRAYVGVGQLVSYRHNQSASYARVLKLARSAGDKALLERIEALGPPPWTNPRSFGILRRATRVFEGKTSLSAPEYWWVPAEAYATKQAEADYEAGEEYSYIQFVGMKGQGMFSRVDLNTLGRRFEVPMYFIQGAEDLVTTPDVARAFFDRLSAPRKDFVLLERTGHDPNALSVDAVRRILKTDVARRAKAKRP
;
A
#
# COMPACT_ATOMS: atom_id res chain seq x y z
N MET A 1 -61.67 -74.17 17.17
CA MET A 1 -60.42 -74.90 16.78
C MET A 1 -59.29 -73.94 17.17
N ASP A 2 -58.50 -74.40 18.10
CA ASP A 2 -57.46 -73.67 18.79
C ASP A 2 -56.37 -73.12 17.97
N GLY A 3 -56.01 -71.86 18.21
CA GLY A 3 -54.82 -71.19 17.73
C GLY A 3 -54.10 -70.53 18.91
N ARG A 4 -53.15 -71.23 19.51
CA ARG A 4 -52.32 -70.72 20.60
C ARG A 4 -51.33 -69.67 20.10
N ALA A 5 -51.36 -68.49 20.71
CA ALA A 5 -50.35 -67.44 20.53
C ALA A 5 -49.13 -67.76 21.39
N VAL A 6 -47.95 -67.84 20.78
CA VAL A 6 -46.66 -67.98 21.45
C VAL A 6 -46.12 -66.53 21.72
N ARG A 7 -45.99 -66.23 23.03
CA ARG A 7 -45.30 -65.00 23.52
C ARG A 7 -43.80 -65.26 23.48
N VAL A 8 -43.10 -64.47 22.70
CA VAL A 8 -41.63 -64.37 22.76
C VAL A 8 -41.27 -63.19 23.64
N GLN A 9 -40.60 -63.45 24.73
CA GLN A 9 -40.00 -62.46 25.61
C GLN A 9 -38.69 -61.98 24.99
N PHE A 10 -38.59 -60.68 24.65
CA PHE A 10 -37.31 -60.04 24.32
C PHE A 10 -36.68 -59.49 25.59
N GLY A 11 -35.52 -60.04 25.92
CA GLY A 11 -34.66 -59.52 26.99
C GLY A 11 -34.10 -58.14 26.68
N ALA A 12 -34.08 -57.30 27.69
CA ALA A 12 -33.49 -55.98 27.62
C ALA A 12 -31.95 -56.06 27.46
N MET A 13 -31.43 -55.65 26.32
CA MET A 13 -30.02 -55.43 26.10
C MET A 13 -29.69 -53.99 26.53
N ASN A 14 -28.89 -53.86 27.59
CA ASN A 14 -28.29 -52.59 28.05
C ASN A 14 -27.33 -52.05 26.98
N ALA A 15 -27.71 -51.00 26.28
CA ALA A 15 -26.83 -50.23 25.40
C ALA A 15 -25.98 -49.29 26.24
N ILE A 16 -24.72 -49.65 26.48
CA ILE A 16 -23.69 -48.77 27.02
C ILE A 16 -23.38 -47.71 25.94
N ARG A 17 -23.86 -46.48 26.15
CA ARG A 17 -23.48 -45.32 25.36
C ARG A 17 -22.11 -44.86 25.81
N ILE A 18 -21.06 -45.23 25.07
CA ILE A 18 -19.72 -44.62 25.18
C ILE A 18 -19.78 -43.27 24.50
N ALA A 19 -19.85 -42.20 25.30
CA ALA A 19 -19.70 -40.83 24.82
C ALA A 19 -18.22 -40.58 24.53
N PHE A 20 -17.84 -40.64 23.26
CA PHE A 20 -16.53 -40.16 22.79
C PHE A 20 -16.55 -38.61 22.76
N SER A 21 -16.12 -37.98 23.84
CA SER A 21 -15.85 -36.54 23.85
C SER A 21 -14.58 -36.28 23.02
N ILE A 22 -14.77 -35.87 21.79
CA ILE A 22 -13.68 -35.33 20.96
C ILE A 22 -13.34 -33.95 21.55
N MET A 23 -12.34 -33.91 22.41
CA MET A 23 -11.74 -32.68 22.89
C MET A 23 -10.90 -32.11 21.70
N VAL A 24 -11.52 -31.25 20.89
CA VAL A 24 -10.80 -30.43 19.94
C VAL A 24 -9.99 -29.42 20.75
N SER A 25 -8.75 -29.78 21.06
CA SER A 25 -7.76 -28.84 21.59
C SER A 25 -7.48 -27.84 20.45
N ALA A 26 -8.17 -26.71 20.47
CA ALA A 26 -7.76 -25.53 19.72
C ALA A 26 -6.37 -25.11 20.27
N ILE A 27 -5.32 -25.58 19.64
CA ILE A 27 -3.98 -25.02 19.82
C ILE A 27 -4.10 -23.61 19.26
N ALA A 28 -4.47 -22.65 20.11
CA ALA A 28 -4.23 -21.25 19.87
C ALA A 28 -2.70 -21.13 19.73
N ALA A 29 -2.22 -21.10 18.48
CA ALA A 29 -0.86 -20.68 18.19
C ALA A 29 -0.74 -19.27 18.75
N SER A 30 -0.31 -19.17 20.00
CA SER A 30 0.15 -17.91 20.57
C SER A 30 1.17 -17.39 19.60
N ALA A 31 0.83 -16.34 18.84
CA ALA A 31 1.79 -15.62 18.06
C ALA A 31 2.87 -15.17 19.05
N LEU A 32 3.97 -15.91 19.08
CA LEU A 32 5.12 -15.58 19.90
C LEU A 32 5.49 -14.16 19.56
N ALA A 33 5.22 -13.24 20.48
CA ALA A 33 5.81 -11.92 20.43
C ALA A 33 7.28 -12.12 20.14
N CYS A 34 7.77 -11.41 19.13
CA CYS A 34 9.13 -11.56 18.62
C CYS A 34 10.14 -11.74 19.77
N PRO A 35 10.80 -12.89 19.92
CA PRO A 35 11.79 -13.05 20.97
C PRO A 35 12.95 -12.10 20.65
N SER A 36 13.15 -11.12 21.52
CA SER A 36 14.17 -10.06 21.36
C SER A 36 15.58 -10.63 21.52
N PRO A 37 16.56 -10.12 20.80
CA PRO A 37 16.59 -9.42 19.52
C PRO A 37 17.05 -10.37 18.40
N ALA A 38 16.12 -11.00 17.68
CA ALA A 38 16.43 -11.88 16.55
C ALA A 38 16.19 -11.16 15.21
N PRO A 39 17.03 -11.37 14.20
CA PRO A 39 16.75 -10.95 12.84
C PRO A 39 15.43 -11.54 12.32
N VAL A 40 14.75 -10.78 11.48
CA VAL A 40 13.55 -11.26 10.78
C VAL A 40 13.75 -11.14 9.28
N SER A 41 13.58 -12.27 8.58
CA SER A 41 13.50 -12.35 7.12
C SER A 41 12.39 -13.34 6.81
N GLN A 42 11.26 -12.85 6.30
CA GLN A 42 10.10 -13.68 6.04
C GLN A 42 9.33 -13.18 4.84
N ASP A 43 8.91 -14.12 4.03
CA ASP A 43 8.03 -13.94 2.88
C ASP A 43 6.87 -14.91 3.05
N SER A 44 5.64 -14.41 3.09
CA SER A 44 4.49 -15.27 3.35
C SER A 44 3.19 -14.70 2.81
N PHE A 45 2.27 -15.61 2.49
CA PHE A 45 0.88 -15.27 2.32
C PHE A 45 0.20 -15.15 3.69
N VAL A 46 -0.54 -14.07 3.88
CA VAL A 46 -1.28 -13.77 5.10
C VAL A 46 -2.77 -13.66 4.76
N PRO A 47 -3.67 -14.31 5.52
CA PRO A 47 -5.11 -14.17 5.31
C PRO A 47 -5.55 -12.75 5.67
N ILE A 48 -5.90 -11.95 4.67
CA ILE A 48 -6.32 -10.55 4.79
C ILE A 48 -7.54 -10.33 3.91
N GLY A 49 -8.60 -9.79 4.47
CA GLY A 49 -9.79 -9.42 3.71
C GLY A 49 -10.42 -10.59 2.95
N GLY A 50 -10.32 -11.81 3.45
CA GLY A 50 -10.90 -13.03 2.87
C GLY A 50 -10.09 -13.65 1.74
N ILE A 51 -8.88 -13.17 1.45
CA ILE A 51 -7.92 -13.77 0.51
C ILE A 51 -6.53 -13.84 1.11
N GLU A 52 -5.64 -14.64 0.52
CA GLU A 52 -4.24 -14.70 0.91
C GLU A 52 -3.45 -13.58 0.23
N GLN A 53 -2.90 -12.65 1.00
CA GLN A 53 -2.13 -11.53 0.49
C GLN A 53 -0.65 -11.66 0.84
N TRP A 54 0.22 -11.33 -0.10
CA TRP A 54 1.66 -11.46 0.03
C TRP A 54 2.27 -10.34 0.86
N VAL A 55 3.05 -10.72 1.85
CA VAL A 55 3.75 -9.80 2.75
C VAL A 55 5.19 -10.24 2.90
N THR A 56 6.14 -9.33 2.73
CA THR A 56 7.56 -9.54 3.03
C THR A 56 7.97 -8.73 4.24
N VAL A 57 8.83 -9.30 5.08
CA VAL A 57 9.31 -8.66 6.31
C VAL A 57 10.81 -8.83 6.41
N ARG A 58 11.53 -7.73 6.60
CA ARG A 58 13.00 -7.70 6.75
C ARG A 58 13.39 -6.81 7.93
N GLY A 59 14.41 -7.22 8.68
CA GLY A 59 14.98 -6.41 9.76
C GLY A 59 16.07 -7.16 10.53
N THR A 60 17.06 -6.43 11.03
CA THR A 60 18.13 -7.01 11.86
C THR A 60 17.68 -7.32 13.29
N SER A 61 16.54 -6.77 13.70
CA SER A 61 15.90 -7.07 14.97
C SER A 61 14.38 -6.93 14.86
N CYS A 62 13.67 -7.95 15.25
CA CYS A 62 12.22 -7.94 15.32
C CYS A 62 11.66 -7.00 16.41
N ALA A 63 12.50 -6.50 17.32
CA ALA A 63 12.14 -5.47 18.27
C ALA A 63 12.14 -4.06 17.66
N ASN A 64 12.73 -3.87 16.46
CA ASN A 64 12.73 -2.59 15.77
C ASN A 64 11.32 -2.11 15.46
N PRO A 65 11.10 -0.80 15.43
CA PRO A 65 9.81 -0.24 15.00
C PRO A 65 9.40 -0.74 13.62
N VAL A 66 8.17 -1.24 13.49
CA VAL A 66 7.63 -1.73 12.22
C VAL A 66 7.24 -0.56 11.33
N VAL A 67 7.63 -0.63 10.05
CA VAL A 67 7.25 0.30 8.99
C VAL A 67 6.54 -0.47 7.89
N LEU A 68 5.25 -0.18 7.68
CA LEU A 68 4.46 -0.72 6.58
C LEU A 68 4.49 0.24 5.40
N PHE A 69 4.96 -0.25 4.25
CA PHE A 69 4.94 0.48 2.99
C PHE A 69 3.68 0.14 2.18
N LEU A 70 3.01 1.17 1.70
CA LEU A 70 1.88 1.10 0.78
C LEU A 70 2.37 1.55 -0.59
N HIS A 71 2.50 0.61 -1.51
CA HIS A 71 3.01 0.89 -2.85
C HIS A 71 2.04 1.73 -3.71
N GLY A 72 2.58 2.33 -4.75
CA GLY A 72 1.86 3.12 -5.74
C GLY A 72 1.20 2.29 -6.85
N GLY A 73 0.86 2.95 -7.92
CA GLY A 73 0.15 2.42 -9.07
C GLY A 73 -1.31 2.87 -9.08
N PRO A 74 -2.29 2.09 -8.61
CA PRO A 74 -2.20 0.76 -7.98
C PRO A 74 -1.61 -0.31 -8.90
N GLY A 75 -1.11 -1.39 -8.29
CA GLY A 75 -0.60 -2.53 -9.05
C GLY A 75 0.93 -2.61 -9.15
N ASN A 76 1.69 -1.64 -8.60
CA ASN A 76 3.14 -1.62 -8.65
C ASN A 76 3.78 -1.97 -7.30
N PRO A 77 3.74 -3.24 -6.86
CA PRO A 77 4.32 -3.64 -5.59
C PRO A 77 5.84 -3.46 -5.59
N LEU A 78 6.38 -3.12 -4.41
CA LEU A 78 7.82 -2.97 -4.22
C LEU A 78 8.48 -4.22 -3.61
N SER A 79 7.73 -5.28 -3.35
CA SER A 79 8.30 -6.53 -2.81
C SER A 79 9.44 -7.10 -3.66
N PRO A 80 9.44 -7.02 -5.01
CA PRO A 80 10.58 -7.48 -5.80
C PRO A 80 11.85 -6.67 -5.61
N TYR A 81 11.73 -5.40 -5.22
CA TYR A 81 12.81 -4.42 -5.16
C TYR A 81 13.12 -3.94 -3.74
N GLY A 82 12.30 -4.37 -2.78
CA GLY A 82 12.31 -3.86 -1.41
C GLY A 82 13.66 -4.04 -0.71
N GLU A 83 14.35 -5.15 -0.94
CA GLU A 83 15.68 -5.40 -0.40
C GLU A 83 16.69 -4.39 -0.94
N ALA A 84 16.77 -4.20 -2.26
CA ALA A 84 17.71 -3.26 -2.87
C ALA A 84 17.47 -1.80 -2.44
N ILE A 85 16.21 -1.42 -2.23
CA ILE A 85 15.84 -0.04 -1.86
C ILE A 85 15.99 0.21 -0.35
N TYR A 86 15.65 -0.77 0.50
CA TYR A 86 15.48 -0.54 1.94
C TYR A 86 16.42 -1.34 2.83
N GLN A 87 17.40 -2.08 2.30
CA GLN A 87 18.35 -2.87 3.07
C GLN A 87 19.01 -2.07 4.20
N ASP A 88 19.40 -0.83 3.92
CA ASP A 88 19.99 0.05 4.92
C ASP A 88 19.08 0.42 6.08
N TRP A 89 17.74 0.26 5.89
CA TRP A 89 16.76 0.57 6.92
C TRP A 89 16.61 -0.54 7.96
N GLU A 90 16.97 -1.77 7.60
CA GLU A 90 16.72 -2.97 8.41
C GLU A 90 17.41 -2.93 9.78
N LYS A 91 18.49 -2.16 9.90
CA LYS A 91 19.17 -1.91 11.18
C LYS A 91 18.38 -1.03 12.14
N ASP A 92 17.51 -0.17 11.60
CA ASP A 92 16.73 0.80 12.37
C ASP A 92 15.24 0.41 12.48
N PHE A 93 14.74 -0.39 11.54
CA PHE A 93 13.31 -0.71 11.38
C PHE A 93 13.09 -2.17 10.99
N THR A 94 11.91 -2.69 11.31
CA THR A 94 11.35 -3.86 10.65
C THR A 94 10.57 -3.37 9.43
N VAL A 95 11.12 -3.57 8.25
CA VAL A 95 10.59 -3.12 6.96
C VAL A 95 9.59 -4.13 6.41
N VAL A 96 8.39 -3.66 6.08
CA VAL A 96 7.32 -4.52 5.55
C VAL A 96 6.85 -3.99 4.22
N GLN A 97 6.93 -4.86 3.18
CA GLN A 97 6.28 -4.65 1.90
C GLN A 97 5.01 -5.51 1.85
N TRP A 98 3.98 -4.98 1.23
CA TRP A 98 2.71 -5.66 1.07
C TRP A 98 2.24 -5.53 -0.38
N ASP A 99 2.12 -6.66 -1.07
CA ASP A 99 1.46 -6.69 -2.38
C ASP A 99 -0.04 -6.55 -2.14
N GLN A 100 -0.57 -5.38 -2.43
CA GLN A 100 -1.97 -5.07 -2.21
C GLN A 100 -2.86 -5.98 -3.09
N ARG A 101 -4.12 -6.12 -2.70
CA ARG A 101 -5.12 -6.80 -3.53
C ARG A 101 -5.05 -6.32 -4.97
N GLY A 102 -5.00 -7.26 -5.92
CA GLY A 102 -4.89 -6.96 -7.34
C GLY A 102 -3.48 -6.71 -7.85
N SER A 103 -2.43 -6.94 -7.04
CA SER A 103 -1.05 -6.71 -7.47
C SER A 103 -0.10 -7.85 -7.14
N GLY A 104 0.95 -7.99 -7.92
CA GLY A 104 2.06 -8.89 -7.71
C GLY A 104 1.65 -10.32 -7.33
N ARG A 105 2.31 -10.90 -6.33
CA ARG A 105 2.01 -12.26 -5.87
C ARG A 105 0.63 -12.42 -5.25
N THR A 106 0.06 -11.35 -4.69
CA THR A 106 -1.33 -11.38 -4.22
C THR A 106 -2.29 -11.62 -5.37
N PHE A 107 -2.10 -10.93 -6.52
CA PHE A 107 -2.92 -11.15 -7.71
C PHE A 107 -2.72 -12.55 -8.29
N ALA A 108 -1.47 -13.01 -8.44
CA ALA A 108 -1.17 -14.34 -8.93
C ALA A 108 -1.84 -15.44 -8.09
N ARG A 109 -1.85 -15.30 -6.78
CA ARG A 109 -2.50 -16.23 -5.85
C ARG A 109 -4.03 -16.19 -5.91
N ASN A 110 -4.59 -15.00 -6.21
CA ASN A 110 -6.03 -14.74 -6.25
C ASN A 110 -6.39 -14.03 -7.56
N PRO A 111 -6.33 -14.69 -8.72
CA PRO A 111 -6.69 -14.08 -9.99
C PRO A 111 -8.10 -13.54 -9.94
N ALA A 112 -8.28 -12.32 -10.44
CA ALA A 112 -9.58 -11.67 -10.43
C ALA A 112 -10.57 -12.37 -11.35
N THR A 113 -11.80 -12.48 -10.89
CA THR A 113 -12.95 -12.84 -11.73
C THR A 113 -13.65 -11.61 -12.27
N ALA A 114 -14.53 -11.77 -13.25
CA ALA A 114 -15.31 -10.66 -13.83
C ALA A 114 -16.20 -9.90 -12.80
N LYS A 115 -16.40 -10.49 -11.61
CA LYS A 115 -17.20 -9.89 -10.52
C LYS A 115 -16.35 -9.15 -9.49
N ASP A 116 -15.02 -9.33 -9.52
CA ASP A 116 -14.13 -8.71 -8.56
C ASP A 116 -13.84 -7.27 -8.95
N THR A 117 -14.15 -6.35 -8.04
CA THR A 117 -13.87 -4.93 -8.20
C THR A 117 -13.04 -4.43 -7.03
N LEU A 118 -12.04 -3.62 -7.33
CA LEU A 118 -11.30 -2.89 -6.30
C LEU A 118 -12.06 -1.63 -5.90
N SER A 119 -12.02 -1.31 -4.61
CA SER A 119 -12.52 -0.03 -4.10
C SER A 119 -11.59 0.53 -3.02
N ILE A 120 -11.59 1.86 -2.86
CA ILE A 120 -10.79 2.54 -1.84
C ILE A 120 -11.13 1.96 -0.45
N GLU A 121 -12.40 1.76 -0.17
CA GLU A 121 -12.90 1.26 1.11
C GLU A 121 -12.43 -0.17 1.39
N ARG A 122 -12.44 -1.04 0.36
CA ARG A 122 -11.97 -2.41 0.49
C ARG A 122 -10.48 -2.47 0.75
N MET A 123 -9.69 -1.77 -0.06
CA MET A 123 -8.25 -1.74 0.08
C MET A 123 -7.80 -1.06 1.39
N THR A 124 -8.56 -0.05 1.85
CA THR A 124 -8.35 0.54 3.17
C THR A 124 -8.58 -0.48 4.30
N ARG A 125 -9.65 -1.28 4.23
CA ARG A 125 -9.90 -2.35 5.22
C ARG A 125 -8.80 -3.41 5.19
N ASP A 126 -8.38 -3.85 4.00
CA ASP A 126 -7.28 -4.79 3.86
C ASP A 126 -5.99 -4.23 4.51
N GLY A 127 -5.64 -2.98 4.23
CA GLY A 127 -4.46 -2.33 4.83
C GLY A 127 -4.54 -2.19 6.37
N ILE A 128 -5.71 -1.90 6.91
CA ILE A 128 -5.94 -1.89 8.36
C ILE A 128 -5.73 -3.29 8.94
N GLU A 129 -6.22 -4.33 8.27
CA GLU A 129 -6.07 -5.72 8.72
C GLU A 129 -4.61 -6.18 8.68
N VAL A 130 -3.83 -5.78 7.63
CA VAL A 130 -2.38 -5.95 7.58
C VAL A 130 -1.72 -5.25 8.76
N ALA A 131 -2.05 -3.99 9.02
CA ALA A 131 -1.47 -3.24 10.14
C ALA A 131 -1.76 -3.90 11.50
N GLN A 132 -2.97 -4.41 11.70
CA GLN A 132 -3.35 -5.16 12.90
C GLN A 132 -2.58 -6.48 13.03
N HIS A 133 -2.43 -7.21 11.93
CA HIS A 133 -1.64 -8.44 11.89
C HIS A 133 -0.20 -8.17 12.33
N LEU A 134 0.44 -7.16 11.75
CA LEU A 134 1.80 -6.77 12.09
C LEU A 134 1.94 -6.29 13.54
N ALA A 135 1.00 -5.47 14.01
CA ALA A 135 0.98 -4.97 15.38
C ALA A 135 0.95 -6.14 16.40
N ARG A 136 0.08 -7.12 16.17
CA ARG A 136 0.01 -8.33 17.02
C ARG A 136 1.28 -9.16 16.91
N ARG A 137 1.73 -9.45 15.69
CA ARG A 137 2.90 -10.30 15.41
C ARG A 137 4.17 -9.79 16.09
N PHE A 138 4.40 -8.47 16.06
CA PHE A 138 5.60 -7.85 16.62
C PHE A 138 5.38 -7.27 18.04
N GLY A 139 4.23 -7.50 18.66
CA GLY A 139 3.92 -6.98 20.01
C GLY A 139 3.92 -5.45 20.09
N GLN A 140 3.67 -4.75 18.97
CA GLN A 140 3.69 -3.30 18.90
C GLN A 140 2.28 -2.73 18.85
N LYS A 141 1.93 -1.84 19.81
CA LYS A 141 0.60 -1.18 19.80
C LYS A 141 0.36 -0.33 18.56
N LYS A 142 1.41 0.28 18.03
CA LYS A 142 1.36 1.17 16.85
C LYS A 142 2.56 0.92 15.95
N ILE A 143 2.35 1.01 14.64
CA ILE A 143 3.38 0.89 13.62
C ILE A 143 3.52 2.20 12.84
N TYR A 144 4.59 2.37 12.06
CA TYR A 144 4.72 3.45 11.09
C TYR A 144 4.06 3.09 9.78
N LEU A 145 3.50 4.09 9.09
CA LEU A 145 2.82 3.94 7.82
C LEU A 145 3.45 4.87 6.79
N VAL A 146 3.91 4.32 5.66
CA VAL A 146 4.47 5.08 4.53
C VAL A 146 3.68 4.77 3.29
N GLY A 147 3.17 5.78 2.60
CA GLY A 147 2.40 5.59 1.37
C GLY A 147 2.93 6.43 0.22
N GLY A 148 3.22 5.81 -0.94
CA GLY A 148 3.65 6.48 -2.15
C GLY A 148 2.54 6.58 -3.19
N SER A 149 2.35 7.76 -3.82
CA SER A 149 1.38 7.94 -4.92
C SER A 149 -0.01 7.40 -4.55
N TRP A 150 -0.55 6.39 -5.26
CA TRP A 150 -1.79 5.69 -4.87
C TRP A 150 -1.77 5.22 -3.41
N GLY A 151 -0.66 4.64 -2.95
CA GLY A 151 -0.51 4.21 -1.56
C GLY A 151 -0.69 5.35 -0.56
N SER A 152 -0.45 6.59 -0.98
CA SER A 152 -0.69 7.77 -0.14
C SER A 152 -2.18 8.04 0.10
N VAL A 153 -3.05 7.69 -0.84
CA VAL A 153 -4.51 7.74 -0.65
C VAL A 153 -4.92 6.75 0.43
N LEU A 154 -4.48 5.49 0.29
CA LEU A 154 -4.77 4.46 1.28
C LEU A 154 -4.25 4.84 2.67
N GLY A 155 -3.01 5.34 2.74
CA GLY A 155 -2.38 5.75 4.00
C GLY A 155 -3.17 6.83 4.74
N VAL A 156 -3.69 7.83 4.04
CA VAL A 156 -4.55 8.86 4.64
C VAL A 156 -5.87 8.27 5.12
N HIS A 157 -6.52 7.41 4.34
CA HIS A 157 -7.75 6.72 4.76
C HIS A 157 -7.52 5.82 5.99
N MET A 158 -6.43 5.04 6.01
CA MET A 158 -6.06 4.19 7.13
C MET A 158 -5.78 5.01 8.41
N ALA A 159 -4.97 6.06 8.29
CA ALA A 159 -4.64 6.96 9.40
C ALA A 159 -5.87 7.68 9.97
N LYS A 160 -6.84 8.01 9.11
CA LYS A 160 -8.11 8.61 9.51
C LYS A 160 -9.03 7.63 10.21
N THR A 161 -9.13 6.41 9.67
CA THR A 161 -10.07 5.39 10.15
C THR A 161 -9.60 4.72 11.45
N ARG A 162 -8.29 4.45 11.59
CA ARG A 162 -7.71 3.74 12.74
C ARG A 162 -6.43 4.43 13.24
N PRO A 163 -6.55 5.64 13.78
CA PRO A 163 -5.40 6.41 14.30
C PRO A 163 -4.70 5.71 15.49
N ASP A 164 -5.39 4.80 16.15
CA ASP A 164 -4.87 3.99 17.24
C ASP A 164 -3.78 2.99 16.80
N LEU A 165 -3.71 2.64 15.50
CA LEU A 165 -2.74 1.69 14.95
C LEU A 165 -1.43 2.35 14.49
N PHE A 166 -1.39 3.68 14.34
CA PHE A 166 -0.25 4.33 13.68
C PHE A 166 0.49 5.30 14.61
N ARG A 167 1.84 5.21 14.58
CA ARG A 167 2.75 6.16 15.26
C ARG A 167 2.84 7.47 14.50
N ALA A 168 2.95 7.37 13.18
CA ALA A 168 2.97 8.46 12.22
C ALA A 168 2.61 7.93 10.84
N TYR A 169 2.17 8.82 9.98
CA TYR A 169 2.01 8.60 8.56
C TYR A 169 2.98 9.50 7.78
N VAL A 170 3.62 8.92 6.76
CA VAL A 170 4.46 9.64 5.79
C VAL A 170 3.90 9.42 4.39
N GLY A 171 3.44 10.48 3.74
CA GLY A 171 3.01 10.46 2.35
C GLY A 171 4.15 10.92 1.43
N VAL A 172 4.44 10.17 0.38
CA VAL A 172 5.44 10.50 -0.65
C VAL A 172 4.73 10.66 -1.98
N GLY A 173 4.91 11.80 -2.65
CA GLY A 173 4.12 12.09 -3.85
C GLY A 173 2.63 12.01 -3.53
N GLN A 174 2.13 12.84 -2.62
CA GLN A 174 0.79 12.75 -2.05
C GLN A 174 -0.29 13.01 -3.09
N LEU A 175 -1.04 11.99 -3.45
CA LEU A 175 -2.25 12.11 -4.26
C LEU A 175 -3.41 12.62 -3.39
N VAL A 176 -4.05 13.71 -3.78
CA VAL A 176 -5.07 14.38 -2.98
C VAL A 176 -6.47 14.25 -3.58
N SER A 177 -6.62 14.61 -4.84
CA SER A 177 -7.91 14.66 -5.50
C SER A 177 -7.77 14.36 -6.98
N TYR A 178 -8.64 13.50 -7.49
CA TYR A 178 -8.70 13.20 -8.91
C TYR A 178 -8.71 14.46 -9.77
N ARG A 179 -9.67 15.36 -9.52
CA ARG A 179 -9.84 16.57 -10.32
C ARG A 179 -8.64 17.49 -10.25
N HIS A 180 -8.19 17.82 -9.02
CA HIS A 180 -7.13 18.79 -8.84
C HIS A 180 -5.79 18.27 -9.37
N ASN A 181 -5.44 17.02 -9.06
CA ASN A 181 -4.18 16.44 -9.54
C ASN A 181 -4.16 16.30 -11.07
N GLN A 182 -5.25 15.83 -11.69
CA GLN A 182 -5.31 15.70 -13.14
C GLN A 182 -5.23 17.07 -13.86
N SER A 183 -5.98 18.06 -13.36
CA SER A 183 -5.97 19.40 -13.96
C SER A 183 -4.61 20.09 -13.81
N ALA A 184 -3.98 19.98 -12.65
CA ALA A 184 -2.67 20.56 -12.40
C ALA A 184 -1.57 19.87 -13.23
N SER A 185 -1.57 18.53 -13.28
CA SER A 185 -0.67 17.73 -14.11
C SER A 185 -0.79 18.10 -15.59
N TYR A 186 -2.00 18.08 -16.13
CA TYR A 186 -2.26 18.45 -17.52
C TYR A 186 -1.79 19.86 -17.86
N ALA A 187 -2.13 20.85 -17.04
CA ALA A 187 -1.76 22.24 -17.26
C ALA A 187 -0.23 22.44 -17.25
N ARG A 188 0.48 21.79 -16.32
CA ARG A 188 1.94 21.85 -16.22
C ARG A 188 2.62 21.19 -17.42
N VAL A 189 2.18 19.98 -17.80
CA VAL A 189 2.74 19.27 -18.95
C VAL A 189 2.48 20.04 -20.24
N LEU A 190 1.28 20.60 -20.42
CA LEU A 190 0.96 21.43 -21.60
C LEU A 190 1.86 22.66 -21.68
N LYS A 191 2.10 23.35 -20.55
CA LYS A 191 3.03 24.48 -20.48
C LYS A 191 4.45 24.08 -20.87
N LEU A 192 4.94 22.96 -20.33
CA LEU A 192 6.28 22.46 -20.62
C LEU A 192 6.43 22.03 -22.09
N ALA A 193 5.42 21.38 -22.67
CA ALA A 193 5.42 20.98 -24.07
C ALA A 193 5.50 22.21 -25.01
N ARG A 194 4.75 23.27 -24.70
CA ARG A 194 4.82 24.54 -25.42
C ARG A 194 6.20 25.18 -25.33
N SER A 195 6.77 25.23 -24.12
CA SER A 195 8.11 25.83 -23.91
C SER A 195 9.25 25.02 -24.54
N ALA A 196 9.09 23.71 -24.67
CA ALA A 196 10.12 22.83 -25.26
C ALA A 196 10.17 22.90 -26.79
N GLY A 197 9.16 23.46 -27.44
CA GLY A 197 9.08 23.51 -28.91
C GLY A 197 8.87 22.14 -29.59
N ASP A 198 8.54 21.11 -28.82
CA ASP A 198 8.24 19.75 -29.31
C ASP A 198 6.81 19.73 -29.85
N LYS A 199 6.67 20.01 -31.13
CA LYS A 199 5.38 20.10 -31.82
C LYS A 199 4.58 18.79 -31.72
N ALA A 200 5.24 17.65 -31.91
CA ALA A 200 4.56 16.35 -31.89
C ALA A 200 4.02 16.00 -30.51
N LEU A 201 4.80 16.27 -29.45
CA LEU A 201 4.34 16.09 -28.09
C LEU A 201 3.22 17.08 -27.74
N LEU A 202 3.36 18.35 -28.15
CA LEU A 202 2.36 19.38 -27.92
C LEU A 202 1.01 19.01 -28.55
N GLU A 203 0.99 18.64 -29.81
CA GLU A 203 -0.21 18.18 -30.52
C GLU A 203 -0.89 17.00 -29.80
N ARG A 204 -0.09 16.03 -29.35
CA ARG A 204 -0.60 14.87 -28.59
C ARG A 204 -1.23 15.26 -27.26
N ILE A 205 -0.66 16.23 -26.54
CA ILE A 205 -1.19 16.70 -25.25
C ILE A 205 -2.42 17.58 -25.48
N GLU A 206 -2.41 18.47 -26.47
CA GLU A 206 -3.58 19.31 -26.82
C GLU A 206 -4.77 18.45 -27.27
N ALA A 207 -4.52 17.38 -28.04
CA ALA A 207 -5.56 16.45 -28.47
C ALA A 207 -6.26 15.71 -27.31
N LEU A 208 -5.65 15.61 -26.13
CA LEU A 208 -6.32 15.06 -24.94
C LEU A 208 -7.45 15.95 -24.46
N GLY A 209 -7.34 17.27 -24.67
CA GLY A 209 -8.18 18.26 -24.02
C GLY A 209 -8.02 18.26 -22.48
N PRO A 210 -8.69 19.18 -21.80
CA PRO A 210 -8.63 19.24 -20.33
C PRO A 210 -9.38 18.03 -19.70
N PRO A 211 -8.87 17.49 -18.54
CA PRO A 211 -9.60 16.46 -17.80
C PRO A 211 -10.93 17.01 -17.24
N PRO A 212 -11.91 16.15 -16.90
CA PRO A 212 -11.78 14.69 -16.70
C PRO A 212 -11.88 13.90 -18.01
N TRP A 213 -11.05 12.83 -18.12
CA TRP A 213 -11.07 11.96 -19.29
C TRP A 213 -11.87 10.69 -19.04
N THR A 214 -12.53 10.22 -20.11
CA THR A 214 -13.27 8.96 -20.10
C THR A 214 -12.49 7.82 -20.76
N ASN A 215 -11.45 8.14 -21.54
CA ASN A 215 -10.59 7.14 -22.19
C ASN A 215 -9.38 6.82 -21.29
N PRO A 216 -9.18 5.56 -20.87
CA PRO A 216 -8.03 5.18 -20.05
C PRO A 216 -6.69 5.47 -20.70
N ARG A 217 -6.60 5.45 -22.04
CA ARG A 217 -5.36 5.79 -22.78
C ARG A 217 -4.89 7.22 -22.52
N SER A 218 -5.80 8.15 -22.24
CA SER A 218 -5.47 9.56 -21.98
C SER A 218 -4.58 9.71 -20.75
N PHE A 219 -4.85 8.93 -19.68
CA PHE A 219 -4.01 8.91 -18.49
C PHE A 219 -2.59 8.41 -18.78
N GLY A 220 -2.46 7.34 -19.60
CA GLY A 220 -1.17 6.81 -20.01
C GLY A 220 -0.38 7.75 -20.90
N ILE A 221 -1.05 8.51 -21.78
CA ILE A 221 -0.40 9.53 -22.62
C ILE A 221 0.19 10.64 -21.74
N LEU A 222 -0.61 11.17 -20.80
CA LEU A 222 -0.13 12.19 -19.88
C LEU A 222 1.04 11.66 -19.02
N ARG A 223 0.91 10.45 -18.46
CA ARG A 223 1.96 9.86 -17.61
C ARG A 223 3.28 9.66 -18.34
N ARG A 224 3.26 9.27 -19.62
CA ARG A 224 4.47 9.22 -20.43
C ARG A 224 5.10 10.60 -20.62
N ALA A 225 4.29 11.62 -20.85
CA ALA A 225 4.78 12.99 -20.98
C ALA A 225 5.38 13.52 -19.66
N THR A 226 4.78 13.23 -18.51
CA THR A 226 5.37 13.62 -17.21
C THR A 226 6.75 13.00 -17.05
N ARG A 227 6.94 11.70 -17.34
CA ARG A 227 8.24 11.02 -17.27
C ARG A 227 9.30 11.67 -18.16
N VAL A 228 8.92 12.08 -19.36
CA VAL A 228 9.86 12.78 -20.29
C VAL A 228 10.37 14.09 -19.68
N PHE A 229 9.50 14.87 -19.06
CA PHE A 229 9.91 16.16 -18.48
C PHE A 229 10.60 15.99 -17.13
N GLU A 230 10.10 15.14 -16.24
CA GLU A 230 10.72 14.83 -14.96
C GLU A 230 12.14 14.27 -15.14
N GLY A 231 12.35 13.39 -16.14
CA GLY A 231 13.66 12.82 -16.43
C GLY A 231 14.73 13.84 -16.87
N LYS A 232 14.33 15.06 -17.25
CA LYS A 232 15.26 16.14 -17.60
C LYS A 232 15.75 16.93 -16.37
N THR A 233 15.01 16.92 -15.29
CA THR A 233 15.23 17.81 -14.14
C THR A 233 15.43 17.05 -12.83
N SER A 234 14.97 15.79 -12.76
CA SER A 234 15.03 14.97 -11.55
C SER A 234 16.24 14.04 -11.55
N LEU A 235 16.70 13.67 -10.38
CA LEU A 235 17.67 12.59 -10.20
C LEU A 235 16.95 11.24 -10.41
N SER A 236 17.57 10.40 -11.21
CA SER A 236 17.11 9.02 -11.35
C SER A 236 17.35 8.21 -10.09
N ALA A 237 16.53 7.20 -9.86
CA ALA A 237 16.84 6.16 -8.89
C ALA A 237 18.10 5.39 -9.32
N PRO A 238 18.91 4.86 -8.39
CA PRO A 238 19.98 3.95 -8.73
C PRO A 238 19.49 2.76 -9.55
N GLU A 239 20.16 2.41 -10.62
CA GLU A 239 19.72 1.33 -11.53
C GLU A 239 19.54 -0.01 -10.81
N TYR A 240 20.42 -0.32 -9.85
CA TYR A 240 20.36 -1.57 -9.10
C TYR A 240 19.10 -1.72 -8.26
N TRP A 241 18.37 -0.63 -7.95
CA TRP A 241 17.10 -0.71 -7.24
C TRP A 241 16.03 -1.48 -8.03
N TRP A 242 16.14 -1.45 -9.36
CA TRP A 242 15.16 -2.07 -10.25
C TRP A 242 15.58 -3.45 -10.74
N VAL A 243 16.62 -4.02 -10.14
CA VAL A 243 16.96 -5.44 -10.31
C VAL A 243 16.13 -6.25 -9.32
N PRO A 244 15.20 -7.08 -9.78
CA PRO A 244 14.36 -7.85 -8.88
C PRO A 244 15.20 -8.88 -8.10
N ALA A 245 14.86 -9.10 -6.84
CA ALA A 245 15.44 -10.17 -6.05
C ALA A 245 15.21 -11.53 -6.73
N GLU A 246 16.12 -12.50 -6.51
CA GLU A 246 16.15 -13.80 -7.20
C GLU A 246 14.78 -14.51 -7.24
N ALA A 247 14.04 -14.47 -6.13
CA ALA A 247 12.70 -15.07 -6.04
C ALA A 247 11.66 -14.44 -6.99
N TYR A 248 11.95 -13.28 -7.56
CA TYR A 248 11.08 -12.56 -8.51
C TYR A 248 11.68 -12.47 -9.91
N ALA A 249 12.92 -12.93 -10.13
CA ALA A 249 13.63 -12.88 -11.40
C ALA A 249 13.26 -14.03 -12.34
N THR A 250 12.00 -14.44 -12.39
CA THR A 250 11.49 -15.51 -13.26
C THR A 250 10.46 -14.95 -14.22
N LYS A 251 10.36 -15.55 -15.41
CA LYS A 251 9.33 -15.18 -16.41
C LYS A 251 7.91 -15.22 -15.85
N GLN A 252 7.63 -16.18 -14.96
CA GLN A 252 6.31 -16.28 -14.34
C GLN A 252 6.06 -15.13 -13.37
N ALA A 253 7.03 -14.75 -12.54
CA ALA A 253 6.89 -13.64 -11.61
C ALA A 253 6.75 -12.29 -12.33
N GLU A 254 7.44 -12.13 -13.46
CA GLU A 254 7.28 -10.96 -14.35
C GLU A 254 5.87 -10.91 -14.94
N ALA A 255 5.39 -12.00 -15.50
CA ALA A 255 4.03 -12.10 -16.06
C ALA A 255 2.94 -11.85 -14.98
N ASP A 256 3.13 -12.38 -13.77
CA ASP A 256 2.22 -12.17 -12.64
C ASP A 256 2.19 -10.70 -12.21
N TYR A 257 3.37 -10.04 -12.21
CA TYR A 257 3.49 -8.62 -11.91
C TYR A 257 2.75 -7.77 -12.94
N GLU A 258 3.01 -7.98 -14.23
CA GLU A 258 2.38 -7.26 -15.33
C GLU A 258 0.85 -7.44 -15.35
N ALA A 259 0.38 -8.68 -15.17
CA ALA A 259 -1.05 -8.97 -15.14
C ALA A 259 -1.75 -8.27 -13.96
N GLY A 260 -1.12 -8.24 -12.80
CA GLY A 260 -1.62 -7.51 -11.62
C GLY A 260 -1.61 -6.00 -11.83
N GLU A 261 -0.57 -5.45 -12.46
CA GLU A 261 -0.48 -4.04 -12.82
C GLU A 261 -1.59 -3.64 -13.80
N GLU A 262 -1.79 -4.40 -14.88
CA GLU A 262 -2.84 -4.15 -15.87
C GLU A 262 -4.24 -4.20 -15.23
N TYR A 263 -4.54 -5.25 -14.47
CA TYR A 263 -5.80 -5.37 -13.75
C TYR A 263 -6.04 -4.17 -12.83
N SER A 264 -5.08 -3.86 -11.99
CA SER A 264 -5.18 -2.74 -11.03
C SER A 264 -5.31 -1.39 -11.73
N TYR A 265 -4.60 -1.18 -12.84
CA TYR A 265 -4.72 0.02 -13.65
C TYR A 265 -6.13 0.21 -14.21
N ILE A 266 -6.72 -0.85 -14.77
CA ILE A 266 -8.09 -0.80 -15.30
C ILE A 266 -9.11 -0.55 -14.18
N GLN A 267 -8.93 -1.16 -13.02
CA GLN A 267 -9.78 -0.89 -11.84
C GLN A 267 -9.63 0.57 -11.35
N PHE A 268 -8.43 1.13 -11.48
CA PHE A 268 -8.13 2.49 -11.03
C PHE A 268 -8.73 3.54 -11.95
N VAL A 269 -8.44 3.49 -13.24
CA VAL A 269 -8.92 4.51 -14.18
C VAL A 269 -10.34 4.22 -14.69
N GLY A 270 -10.72 2.96 -14.80
CA GLY A 270 -11.99 2.52 -15.38
C GLY A 270 -12.03 2.65 -16.90
N MET A 271 -12.72 1.75 -17.58
CA MET A 271 -12.84 1.73 -19.06
C MET A 271 -13.54 2.99 -19.63
N LYS A 272 -14.30 3.71 -18.79
CA LYS A 272 -14.98 4.96 -19.13
C LYS A 272 -14.69 6.08 -18.13
N GLY A 273 -13.52 6.06 -17.48
CA GLY A 273 -13.12 7.05 -16.48
C GLY A 273 -13.83 6.98 -15.14
N GLN A 274 -14.54 5.88 -14.86
CA GLN A 274 -15.35 5.68 -13.65
C GLN A 274 -14.68 4.80 -12.58
N GLY A 275 -13.39 4.51 -12.72
CA GLY A 275 -12.62 3.70 -11.77
C GLY A 275 -12.42 4.37 -10.41
N MET A 276 -11.70 3.69 -9.52
CA MET A 276 -11.45 4.18 -8.15
C MET A 276 -10.86 5.59 -8.13
N PHE A 277 -10.04 5.94 -9.13
CA PHE A 277 -9.40 7.25 -9.20
C PHE A 277 -10.42 8.39 -9.23
N SER A 278 -11.52 8.23 -9.97
CA SER A 278 -12.58 9.25 -10.06
C SER A 278 -13.24 9.58 -8.72
N ARG A 279 -13.08 8.71 -7.72
CA ARG A 279 -13.61 8.84 -6.36
C ARG A 279 -12.59 9.40 -5.36
N VAL A 280 -11.34 9.60 -5.77
CA VAL A 280 -10.30 10.14 -4.89
C VAL A 280 -10.56 11.62 -4.65
N ASP A 281 -10.93 11.96 -3.42
CA ASP A 281 -10.92 13.31 -2.89
C ASP A 281 -10.73 13.31 -1.37
N LEU A 282 -9.48 13.45 -0.95
CA LEU A 282 -9.11 13.45 0.47
C LEU A 282 -9.65 14.66 1.23
N ASN A 283 -10.08 15.72 0.53
CA ASN A 283 -10.68 16.88 1.18
C ASN A 283 -11.99 16.54 1.89
N THR A 284 -12.68 15.48 1.46
CA THR A 284 -13.93 15.00 2.06
C THR A 284 -13.75 14.33 3.42
N LEU A 285 -12.52 13.92 3.76
CA LEU A 285 -12.21 13.26 5.04
C LEU A 285 -12.14 14.22 6.25
N GLY A 286 -12.33 15.52 6.00
CA GLY A 286 -12.18 16.55 7.01
C GLY A 286 -10.70 16.87 7.30
N ARG A 287 -10.48 17.88 8.13
CA ARG A 287 -9.14 18.46 8.32
C ARG A 287 -8.36 17.87 9.49
N ARG A 288 -9.04 17.32 10.50
CA ARG A 288 -8.43 16.86 11.75
C ARG A 288 -7.95 15.42 11.64
N PHE A 289 -6.66 15.19 11.91
CA PHE A 289 -6.04 13.87 12.04
C PHE A 289 -5.46 13.72 13.45
N GLU A 290 -5.51 12.49 13.98
CA GLU A 290 -4.99 12.16 15.30
C GLU A 290 -3.60 11.52 15.25
N VAL A 291 -3.11 11.28 14.03
CA VAL A 291 -1.78 10.75 13.72
C VAL A 291 -0.88 11.89 13.25
N PRO A 292 0.38 11.95 13.65
CA PRO A 292 1.36 12.86 13.03
C PRO A 292 1.43 12.62 11.52
N MET A 293 1.36 13.71 10.74
CA MET A 293 1.27 13.69 9.27
C MET A 293 2.48 14.35 8.65
N TYR A 294 3.27 13.60 7.90
CA TYR A 294 4.46 14.10 7.20
C TYR A 294 4.27 13.92 5.71
N PHE A 295 4.54 14.95 4.91
CA PHE A 295 4.49 14.86 3.46
C PHE A 295 5.85 15.14 2.87
N ILE A 296 6.28 14.30 1.95
CA ILE A 296 7.49 14.46 1.16
C ILE A 296 7.05 14.57 -0.29
N GLN A 297 7.40 15.69 -0.92
CA GLN A 297 6.96 16.00 -2.26
C GLN A 297 8.15 16.41 -3.12
N GLY A 298 8.23 15.86 -4.35
CA GLY A 298 9.20 16.30 -5.33
C GLY A 298 8.81 17.68 -5.90
N ALA A 299 9.78 18.58 -6.02
CA ALA A 299 9.56 19.89 -6.65
C ALA A 299 9.20 19.75 -8.13
N GLU A 300 9.73 18.69 -8.76
CA GLU A 300 9.56 18.36 -10.18
C GLU A 300 8.39 17.40 -10.46
N ASP A 301 7.64 16.98 -9.41
CA ASP A 301 6.53 16.03 -9.54
C ASP A 301 5.40 16.62 -10.40
N LEU A 302 5.21 16.04 -11.57
CA LEU A 302 4.18 16.43 -12.54
C LEU A 302 2.92 15.57 -12.45
N VAL A 303 2.91 14.53 -11.63
CA VAL A 303 1.76 13.61 -11.43
C VAL A 303 0.93 14.04 -10.24
N THR A 304 1.58 14.11 -9.07
CA THR A 304 0.97 14.59 -7.83
C THR A 304 1.60 15.93 -7.46
N THR A 305 1.25 16.95 -8.21
CA THR A 305 1.95 18.23 -8.20
C THR A 305 2.07 18.86 -6.80
N PRO A 306 3.21 19.48 -6.47
CA PRO A 306 3.49 19.96 -5.11
C PRO A 306 2.52 21.03 -4.62
N ASP A 307 1.95 21.84 -5.50
CA ASP A 307 0.94 22.85 -5.15
C ASP A 307 -0.36 22.22 -4.65
N VAL A 308 -0.85 21.15 -5.28
CA VAL A 308 -2.05 20.42 -4.85
C VAL A 308 -1.80 19.74 -3.50
N ALA A 309 -0.65 19.07 -3.35
CA ALA A 309 -0.28 18.42 -2.10
C ALA A 309 -0.12 19.46 -0.97
N ARG A 310 0.52 20.60 -1.24
CA ARG A 310 0.73 21.70 -0.28
C ARG A 310 -0.58 22.32 0.15
N ALA A 311 -1.48 22.62 -0.78
CA ALA A 311 -2.79 23.19 -0.45
C ALA A 311 -3.63 22.28 0.45
N PHE A 312 -3.53 20.96 0.29
CA PHE A 312 -4.17 20.01 1.20
C PHE A 312 -3.48 19.99 2.56
N PHE A 313 -2.15 19.90 2.59
CA PHE A 313 -1.35 19.86 3.81
C PHE A 313 -1.58 21.08 4.70
N ASP A 314 -1.62 22.28 4.14
CA ASP A 314 -1.78 23.52 4.90
C ASP A 314 -3.08 23.55 5.69
N ARG A 315 -4.14 22.94 5.15
CA ARG A 315 -5.46 22.83 5.79
C ARG A 315 -5.57 21.75 6.86
N LEU A 316 -4.61 20.82 6.92
CA LEU A 316 -4.65 19.74 7.92
C LEU A 316 -4.35 20.26 9.32
N SER A 317 -5.02 19.66 10.30
CA SER A 317 -4.69 19.74 11.72
C SER A 317 -4.29 18.35 12.19
N ALA A 318 -3.09 18.21 12.75
CA ALA A 318 -2.55 16.96 13.28
C ALA A 318 -1.68 17.26 14.52
N PRO A 319 -1.44 16.27 15.41
CA PRO A 319 -0.58 16.46 16.57
C PRO A 319 0.81 16.97 16.22
N ARG A 320 1.27 16.63 15.03
CA ARG A 320 2.49 17.13 14.39
C ARG A 320 2.34 17.00 12.89
N LYS A 321 2.84 17.97 12.16
CA LYS A 321 2.91 17.89 10.70
C LYS A 321 4.15 18.61 10.18
N ASP A 322 4.70 18.07 9.09
CA ASP A 322 5.81 18.68 8.36
C ASP A 322 5.69 18.38 6.88
N PHE A 323 6.12 19.33 6.05
CA PHE A 323 6.08 19.23 4.59
C PHE A 323 7.49 19.47 4.04
N VAL A 324 8.06 18.43 3.46
CA VAL A 324 9.40 18.47 2.86
C VAL A 324 9.26 18.54 1.35
N LEU A 325 9.73 19.64 0.77
CA LEU A 325 9.87 19.76 -0.69
C LEU A 325 11.30 19.39 -1.06
N LEU A 326 11.44 18.48 -2.01
CA LEU A 326 12.74 17.97 -2.47
C LEU A 326 13.02 18.44 -3.89
N GLU A 327 14.04 19.30 -4.02
CA GLU A 327 14.57 19.69 -5.32
C GLU A 327 15.11 18.47 -6.09
N ARG A 328 15.10 18.54 -7.41
CA ARG A 328 15.58 17.49 -8.32
C ARG A 328 14.91 16.12 -8.06
N THR A 329 13.67 16.14 -7.65
CA THR A 329 12.86 14.95 -7.35
C THR A 329 11.53 15.07 -8.09
N GLY A 330 11.26 14.10 -8.95
CA GLY A 330 9.99 13.94 -9.66
C GLY A 330 9.00 13.07 -8.88
N HIS A 331 8.13 12.38 -9.60
CA HIS A 331 7.13 11.49 -9.02
C HIS A 331 7.69 10.14 -8.60
N ASP A 332 8.57 9.58 -9.42
CA ASP A 332 9.15 8.26 -9.14
C ASP A 332 10.20 8.37 -8.00
N PRO A 333 10.32 7.36 -7.12
CA PRO A 333 11.21 7.42 -5.98
C PRO A 333 12.67 7.52 -6.43
N ASN A 334 13.47 8.27 -5.68
CA ASN A 334 14.92 8.36 -5.82
C ASN A 334 15.60 8.35 -4.43
N ALA A 335 16.92 8.39 -4.40
CA ALA A 335 17.67 8.34 -3.14
C ALA A 335 17.28 9.48 -2.18
N LEU A 336 16.98 10.68 -2.69
CA LEU A 336 16.59 11.82 -1.85
C LEU A 336 15.26 11.57 -1.15
N SER A 337 14.27 11.02 -1.86
CA SER A 337 12.96 10.75 -1.29
C SER A 337 13.01 9.61 -0.26
N VAL A 338 13.75 8.54 -0.55
CA VAL A 338 13.93 7.40 0.37
C VAL A 338 14.66 7.83 1.64
N ASP A 339 15.74 8.61 1.52
CA ASP A 339 16.47 9.15 2.67
C ASP A 339 15.64 10.13 3.51
N ALA A 340 14.83 10.97 2.88
CA ALA A 340 13.96 11.90 3.58
C ALA A 340 12.93 11.17 4.45
N VAL A 341 12.30 10.11 3.94
CA VAL A 341 11.40 9.24 4.72
C VAL A 341 12.14 8.66 5.93
N ARG A 342 13.32 8.06 5.72
CA ARG A 342 14.12 7.46 6.80
C ARG A 342 14.45 8.47 7.88
N ARG A 343 14.91 9.66 7.51
CA ARG A 343 15.24 10.75 8.47
C ARG A 343 14.03 11.17 9.30
N ILE A 344 12.85 11.33 8.68
CA ILE A 344 11.62 11.66 9.41
C ILE A 344 11.30 10.57 10.43
N LEU A 345 11.31 9.30 10.03
CA LEU A 345 10.99 8.20 10.92
C LEU A 345 11.99 8.07 12.07
N LYS A 346 13.31 8.17 11.80
CA LYS A 346 14.34 8.15 12.85
C LYS A 346 14.19 9.31 13.85
N THR A 347 13.86 10.48 13.35
CA THR A 347 13.60 11.66 14.19
C THR A 347 12.39 11.46 15.09
N ASP A 348 11.30 10.86 14.58
CA ASP A 348 10.10 10.57 15.38
C ASP A 348 10.38 9.49 16.44
N VAL A 349 11.14 8.43 16.08
CA VAL A 349 11.58 7.39 17.05
C VAL A 349 12.38 8.00 18.18
N ALA A 350 13.42 8.80 17.86
CA ALA A 350 14.28 9.43 18.86
C ALA A 350 13.51 10.36 19.80
N ARG A 351 12.56 11.11 19.26
CA ARG A 351 11.71 12.01 20.04
C ARG A 351 10.81 11.25 21.03
N ARG A 352 10.20 10.14 20.58
CA ARG A 352 9.35 9.30 21.44
C ARG A 352 10.14 8.62 22.54
N ALA A 353 11.39 8.25 22.26
CA ALA A 353 12.29 7.71 23.27
C ALA A 353 12.62 8.72 24.36
N LYS A 354 12.85 10.01 23.97
CA LYS A 354 13.07 11.12 24.93
C LYS A 354 11.83 11.38 25.79
N ALA A 355 10.63 11.33 25.20
CA ALA A 355 9.37 11.59 25.93
C ALA A 355 8.98 10.48 26.92
N LYS A 356 9.64 9.31 26.87
CA LYS A 356 9.42 8.19 27.80
C LYS A 356 10.45 8.13 28.94
N ARG A 357 11.48 8.97 28.91
CA ARG A 357 12.41 9.10 30.04
C ARG A 357 11.75 10.00 31.09
N PRO A 358 11.65 9.55 32.34
CA PRO A 358 11.06 10.31 33.44
C PRO A 358 11.82 11.61 33.70
#